data_ceea726438c133b0d070813abcfc83d6
#
_entry.id   ceea726438c133b0d070813abcfc83d6
#
_cell.length_a   1.000
_cell.length_b   1.000
_cell.length_c   1.000
_cell.angle_alpha   90.00
_cell.angle_beta   90.00
_cell.angle_gamma   90.00
#
_symmetry.space_group_name_H-M   'P 1'
#
loop_
_entity.id
_entity.type
_entity.pdbx_description
1 polymer ?
#
loop_
_entity_poly.entity_id
_entity_poly.type
_entity_poly.pdbx_seq_one_letter_code
_entity_poly.pdbx_strand_id
1 'polypeptide(L)'
;MEIDELKEKNLQKQLRREAFKRNWKLFSQSKLGMIGLGIVSIFLILALLQPFLFLTGIWSESIYHPVVGYDQIIETKLVVECPKEYPTPEYETFYDCPGEGEVQKKMLYLAKGVEVGDMYDVYLQPAPPSSKHILGTDSLGRDVFSQIMEGSQVAFVLGLLSATLGVGISTILGTVAAFFGGRIDAYLMRQSDLVLMLPTLPLLFIISAFAELKIWHLAVVLGVLGGLGGSVITIKSQALQVKVKPFVDSARITGGSQRKIMFS
;
A
#
# COMPACT_ATOMS: atom_id res chain seq x y z
N MET A 1 41.45 19.37 20.95
CA MET A 1 41.02 18.24 20.11
C MET A 1 39.54 17.89 20.37
N GLU A 2 39.13 17.51 21.58
CA GLU A 2 37.74 17.14 21.92
C GLU A 2 36.74 18.32 21.79
N ILE A 3 37.15 19.53 22.13
CA ILE A 3 36.30 20.75 22.02
C ILE A 3 36.05 21.11 20.54
N ASP A 4 37.05 20.90 19.67
CA ASP A 4 36.91 21.21 18.25
C ASP A 4 36.03 20.18 17.52
N GLU A 5 36.09 18.92 17.90
CA GLU A 5 35.17 17.89 17.41
C GLU A 5 33.71 18.14 17.82
N LEU A 6 33.49 18.60 19.05
CA LEU A 6 32.16 18.98 19.53
C LEU A 6 31.60 20.21 18.80
N LYS A 7 32.44 21.20 18.51
CA LYS A 7 32.06 22.38 17.71
C LYS A 7 31.71 21.98 16.27
N GLU A 8 32.47 21.11 15.65
CA GLU A 8 32.25 20.63 14.31
C GLU A 8 30.93 19.81 14.22
N LYS A 9 30.67 18.91 15.17
CA LYS A 9 29.41 18.17 15.27
C LYS A 9 28.18 19.09 15.45
N ASN A 10 28.34 20.14 16.28
CA ASN A 10 27.26 21.10 16.48
C ASN A 10 27.02 21.96 15.22
N LEU A 11 28.05 22.36 14.52
CA LEU A 11 27.94 23.09 13.26
C LEU A 11 27.26 22.22 12.17
N GLN A 12 27.70 20.98 12.04
CA GLN A 12 27.04 20.03 11.11
C GLN A 12 25.55 19.82 11.43
N LYS A 13 25.20 19.74 12.73
CA LYS A 13 23.81 19.62 13.17
C LYS A 13 22.98 20.88 12.85
N GLN A 14 23.59 22.07 12.98
CA GLN A 14 22.93 23.31 12.57
C GLN A 14 22.71 23.38 11.07
N LEU A 15 23.74 23.10 10.27
CA LEU A 15 23.64 23.07 8.80
C LEU A 15 22.57 22.09 8.30
N ARG A 16 22.48 20.89 8.90
CA ARG A 16 21.42 19.92 8.58
C ARG A 16 20.02 20.45 8.93
N ARG A 17 19.86 21.14 10.06
CA ARG A 17 18.58 21.74 10.45
C ARG A 17 18.16 22.87 9.50
N GLU A 18 19.09 23.72 9.10
CA GLU A 18 18.83 24.80 8.14
C GLU A 18 18.48 24.25 6.76
N ALA A 19 19.21 23.25 6.29
CA ALA A 19 18.91 22.55 5.05
C ALA A 19 17.51 21.91 5.07
N PHE A 20 17.15 21.25 6.18
CA PHE A 20 15.81 20.68 6.36
C PHE A 20 14.72 21.76 6.33
N LYS A 21 14.90 22.85 7.08
CA LYS A 21 13.92 23.97 7.09
C LYS A 21 13.73 24.58 5.70
N ARG A 22 14.83 24.78 4.97
CA ARG A 22 14.78 25.29 3.59
C ARG A 22 14.05 24.35 2.66
N ASN A 23 14.39 23.06 2.71
CA ASN A 23 13.75 22.04 1.87
C ASN A 23 12.27 21.88 2.22
N TRP A 24 11.92 21.92 3.51
CA TRP A 24 10.54 21.88 3.96
C TRP A 24 9.74 23.10 3.45
N LYS A 25 10.33 24.29 3.53
CA LYS A 25 9.70 25.52 3.00
C LYS A 25 9.44 25.40 1.49
N LEU A 26 10.38 24.89 0.73
CA LEU A 26 10.22 24.65 -0.72
C LEU A 26 9.12 23.62 -1.00
N PHE A 27 9.12 22.52 -0.25
CA PHE A 27 8.11 21.46 -0.38
C PHE A 27 6.69 21.96 -0.02
N SER A 28 6.56 22.72 1.07
CA SER A 28 5.27 23.26 1.52
C SER A 28 4.66 24.30 0.56
N GLN A 29 5.43 24.85 -0.36
CA GLN A 29 4.92 25.70 -1.44
C GLN A 29 4.23 24.91 -2.56
N SER A 30 4.50 23.60 -2.66
CA SER A 30 3.84 22.73 -3.63
C SER A 30 2.49 22.25 -3.09
N LYS A 31 1.40 22.79 -3.60
CA LYS A 31 0.03 22.37 -3.23
C LYS A 31 -0.19 20.88 -3.44
N LEU A 32 0.26 20.35 -4.58
CA LEU A 32 0.15 18.93 -4.92
C LEU A 32 0.96 18.05 -3.95
N GLY A 33 2.19 18.48 -3.59
CA GLY A 33 3.02 17.79 -2.61
C GLY A 33 2.37 17.74 -1.22
N MET A 34 1.76 18.85 -0.77
CA MET A 34 1.06 18.89 0.51
C MET A 34 -0.19 18.00 0.54
N ILE A 35 -0.97 17.97 -0.56
CA ILE A 35 -2.11 17.04 -0.68
C ILE A 35 -1.64 15.59 -0.62
N GLY A 36 -0.60 15.24 -1.39
CA GLY A 36 -0.01 13.90 -1.38
C GLY A 36 0.49 13.50 0.00
N LEU A 37 1.19 14.41 0.71
CA LEU A 37 1.64 14.17 2.08
C LEU A 37 0.45 13.95 3.03
N GLY A 38 -0.64 14.71 2.87
CA GLY A 38 -1.86 14.54 3.65
C GLY A 38 -2.47 13.14 3.47
N ILE A 39 -2.61 12.68 2.23
CA ILE A 39 -3.13 11.35 1.91
C ILE A 39 -2.25 10.25 2.53
N VAL A 40 -0.93 10.32 2.31
CA VAL A 40 0.01 9.35 2.88
C VAL A 40 -0.05 9.34 4.40
N SER A 41 -0.17 10.52 5.03
CA SER A 41 -0.29 10.63 6.49
C SER A 41 -1.56 9.98 7.04
N ILE A 42 -2.69 10.10 6.34
CA ILE A 42 -3.95 9.45 6.73
C ILE A 42 -3.77 7.93 6.74
N PHE A 43 -3.24 7.35 5.65
CA PHE A 43 -3.01 5.91 5.59
C PHE A 43 -1.97 5.44 6.60
N LEU A 44 -0.93 6.23 6.88
CA LEU A 44 0.04 5.93 7.91
C LEU A 44 -0.60 5.90 9.31
N ILE A 45 -1.49 6.85 9.60
CA ILE A 45 -2.24 6.88 10.86
C ILE A 45 -3.13 5.64 10.96
N LEU A 46 -3.86 5.27 9.90
CA LEU A 46 -4.67 4.06 9.87
C LEU A 46 -3.83 2.80 10.10
N ALA A 47 -2.66 2.72 9.47
CA ALA A 47 -1.74 1.60 9.62
C ALA A 47 -1.19 1.46 11.06
N LEU A 48 -1.00 2.55 11.78
CA LEU A 48 -0.51 2.54 13.16
C LEU A 48 -1.64 2.43 14.19
N LEU A 49 -2.85 2.81 13.82
CA LEU A 49 -4.00 2.83 14.72
C LEU A 49 -4.46 1.41 15.09
N GLN A 50 -4.46 0.47 14.15
CA GLN A 50 -4.91 -0.89 14.39
C GLN A 50 -4.11 -1.61 15.50
N PRO A 51 -2.77 -1.71 15.46
CA PRO A 51 -2.03 -2.35 16.53
C PRO A 51 -2.19 -1.62 17.86
N PHE A 52 -2.36 -0.30 17.84
CA PHE A 52 -2.65 0.46 19.06
C PHE A 52 -3.99 0.08 19.67
N LEU A 53 -5.04 -0.08 18.87
CA LEU A 53 -6.38 -0.48 19.33
C LEU A 53 -6.39 -1.90 19.91
N PHE A 54 -5.64 -2.82 19.33
CA PHE A 54 -5.48 -4.17 19.89
C PHE A 54 -4.64 -4.17 21.17
N LEU A 55 -3.52 -3.45 21.21
CA LEU A 55 -2.66 -3.36 22.41
C LEU A 55 -3.36 -2.72 23.59
N THR A 56 -4.27 -1.76 23.36
CA THR A 56 -5.04 -1.11 24.42
C THR A 56 -6.27 -1.92 24.85
N GLY A 57 -6.60 -3.01 24.16
CA GLY A 57 -7.77 -3.83 24.43
C GLY A 57 -9.11 -3.17 24.06
N ILE A 58 -9.09 -2.01 23.37
CA ILE A 58 -10.30 -1.35 22.88
C ILE A 58 -10.98 -2.21 21.81
N TRP A 59 -10.19 -2.89 20.98
CA TRP A 59 -10.66 -3.83 19.99
C TRP A 59 -10.35 -5.27 20.41
N SER A 60 -11.37 -6.14 20.39
CA SER A 60 -11.17 -7.56 20.62
C SER A 60 -10.76 -8.27 19.32
N GLU A 61 -9.78 -9.15 19.40
CA GLU A 61 -9.34 -9.95 18.25
C GLU A 61 -10.44 -10.86 17.70
N SER A 62 -11.37 -11.31 18.56
CA SER A 62 -12.48 -12.17 18.13
C SER A 62 -13.43 -11.50 17.15
N ILE A 63 -13.57 -10.17 17.18
CA ILE A 63 -14.49 -9.40 16.34
C ILE A 63 -13.75 -8.65 15.26
N TYR A 64 -12.68 -7.93 15.63
CA TYR A 64 -12.01 -6.96 14.74
C TYR A 64 -10.74 -7.49 14.07
N HIS A 65 -10.39 -8.77 14.27
CA HIS A 65 -9.28 -9.35 13.51
C HIS A 65 -9.66 -9.46 12.03
N PRO A 66 -8.90 -8.87 11.08
CA PRO A 66 -9.32 -8.70 9.68
C PRO A 66 -9.48 -10.00 8.90
N VAL A 67 -8.86 -11.09 9.37
CA VAL A 67 -8.91 -12.40 8.70
C VAL A 67 -9.81 -13.40 9.43
N VAL A 68 -9.68 -13.49 10.75
CA VAL A 68 -10.38 -14.47 11.57
C VAL A 68 -11.45 -13.87 12.48
N GLY A 69 -11.50 -12.55 12.59
CA GLY A 69 -12.54 -11.84 13.32
C GLY A 69 -13.90 -12.06 12.68
N TYR A 70 -14.93 -12.19 13.49
CA TYR A 70 -16.27 -12.49 13.03
C TYR A 70 -17.29 -11.94 14.01
N ASP A 71 -18.30 -11.25 13.49
CA ASP A 71 -19.45 -10.79 14.25
C ASP A 71 -20.75 -11.20 13.58
N GLN A 72 -21.64 -11.81 14.37
CA GLN A 72 -22.98 -12.13 13.92
C GLN A 72 -23.92 -10.99 14.30
N ILE A 73 -24.35 -10.23 13.31
CA ILE A 73 -25.38 -9.23 13.50
C ILE A 73 -26.71 -9.90 13.17
N ILE A 74 -27.58 -9.95 14.16
CA ILE A 74 -28.89 -10.58 14.05
C ILE A 74 -29.94 -9.47 14.08
N GLU A 75 -30.84 -9.51 13.11
CA GLU A 75 -32.01 -8.66 13.05
C GLU A 75 -33.26 -9.53 13.03
N THR A 76 -34.20 -9.24 13.94
CA THR A 76 -35.50 -9.93 13.95
C THR A 76 -36.41 -9.29 12.92
N LYS A 77 -36.82 -10.06 11.91
CA LYS A 77 -37.66 -9.62 10.79
C LYS A 77 -38.95 -10.37 10.74
N LEU A 78 -40.01 -9.70 10.25
CA LEU A 78 -41.32 -10.33 9.99
C LEU A 78 -41.23 -11.20 8.73
N VAL A 79 -41.69 -12.43 8.82
CA VAL A 79 -41.73 -13.34 7.68
C VAL A 79 -42.94 -13.02 6.81
N VAL A 80 -42.70 -12.71 5.54
CA VAL A 80 -43.72 -12.36 4.57
C VAL A 80 -43.69 -13.33 3.37
N GLU A 81 -44.83 -13.50 2.69
CA GLU A 81 -44.89 -14.19 1.42
C GLU A 81 -45.08 -13.19 0.28
N CYS A 82 -44.20 -13.25 -0.71
CA CYS A 82 -44.30 -12.37 -1.88
C CYS A 82 -45.34 -12.87 -2.86
N PRO A 83 -46.42 -12.09 -3.09
CA PRO A 83 -47.50 -12.52 -3.94
C PRO A 83 -47.23 -12.33 -5.44
N LYS A 84 -46.22 -11.54 -5.82
CA LYS A 84 -45.96 -11.18 -7.21
C LYS A 84 -44.58 -11.61 -7.67
N GLU A 85 -44.57 -12.33 -8.77
CA GLU A 85 -43.36 -12.78 -9.48
C GLU A 85 -43.36 -12.15 -10.88
N TYR A 86 -42.25 -11.44 -11.22
CA TYR A 86 -42.11 -10.79 -12.53
C TYR A 86 -40.92 -11.40 -13.28
N PRO A 87 -41.09 -11.81 -14.56
CA PRO A 87 -39.98 -12.18 -15.41
C PRO A 87 -39.11 -10.96 -15.71
N THR A 88 -37.81 -11.11 -15.59
CA THR A 88 -36.84 -10.06 -15.95
C THR A 88 -35.89 -10.55 -17.04
N PRO A 89 -35.34 -9.65 -17.89
CA PRO A 89 -34.41 -10.05 -18.95
C PRO A 89 -33.09 -10.67 -18.43
N GLU A 90 -32.74 -10.38 -17.20
CA GLU A 90 -31.45 -10.76 -16.59
C GLU A 90 -31.56 -11.94 -15.62
N TYR A 91 -32.76 -12.11 -15.01
CA TYR A 91 -33.09 -13.22 -14.10
C TYR A 91 -34.38 -13.85 -14.51
N GLU A 92 -34.53 -15.15 -14.28
CA GLU A 92 -35.76 -15.87 -14.67
C GLU A 92 -36.99 -15.26 -13.99
N THR A 93 -36.87 -14.78 -12.76
CA THR A 93 -37.95 -14.17 -12.00
C THR A 93 -37.46 -13.16 -10.98
N PHE A 94 -38.23 -12.08 -10.80
CA PHE A 94 -38.05 -11.09 -9.75
C PHE A 94 -39.28 -11.09 -8.82
N TYR A 95 -39.05 -11.04 -7.50
CA TYR A 95 -40.12 -10.98 -6.50
C TYR A 95 -40.29 -9.56 -5.99
N ASP A 96 -41.52 -9.04 -6.04
CA ASP A 96 -41.92 -7.72 -5.55
C ASP A 96 -42.17 -7.77 -4.04
N CYS A 97 -41.16 -7.71 -3.25
CA CYS A 97 -41.05 -7.57 -1.78
C CYS A 97 -39.64 -7.91 -1.31
N PRO A 98 -39.30 -7.89 -0.04
CA PRO A 98 -40.05 -7.41 1.12
C PRO A 98 -39.79 -5.94 1.43
N GLY A 99 -40.61 -5.34 2.34
CA GLY A 99 -40.35 -4.03 2.92
C GLY A 99 -39.21 -4.01 3.93
N GLU A 100 -38.86 -2.82 4.43
CA GLU A 100 -37.89 -2.71 5.53
C GLU A 100 -38.39 -3.49 6.77
N GLY A 101 -37.50 -4.30 7.35
CA GLY A 101 -37.82 -5.12 8.52
C GLY A 101 -38.57 -6.43 8.20
N GLU A 102 -38.72 -6.77 6.93
CA GLU A 102 -39.40 -7.98 6.47
C GLU A 102 -38.42 -8.95 5.77
N VAL A 103 -38.69 -10.24 5.81
CA VAL A 103 -37.94 -11.29 5.13
C VAL A 103 -38.86 -12.25 4.41
N GLN A 104 -38.51 -12.61 3.18
CA GLN A 104 -39.32 -13.54 2.40
C GLN A 104 -39.18 -14.97 2.89
N LYS A 105 -40.29 -15.67 3.13
CA LYS A 105 -40.33 -17.07 3.56
C LYS A 105 -39.50 -17.99 2.64
N LYS A 106 -39.52 -17.76 1.33
CA LYS A 106 -38.75 -18.54 0.35
C LYS A 106 -37.23 -18.45 0.54
N MET A 107 -36.74 -17.36 1.12
CA MET A 107 -35.31 -17.22 1.47
C MET A 107 -34.94 -18.00 2.73
N LEU A 108 -35.92 -18.41 3.54
CA LEU A 108 -35.78 -19.16 4.77
C LEU A 108 -35.96 -20.66 4.58
N TYR A 109 -35.70 -21.19 3.40
CA TYR A 109 -35.97 -22.62 3.05
C TYR A 109 -35.28 -23.64 3.97
N LEU A 110 -34.27 -23.24 4.74
CA LEU A 110 -33.62 -24.07 5.75
C LEU A 110 -34.29 -23.97 7.13
N ALA A 111 -35.14 -22.97 7.37
CA ALA A 111 -35.83 -22.74 8.64
C ALA A 111 -37.11 -23.60 8.73
N LYS A 112 -37.01 -24.77 9.37
CA LYS A 112 -38.15 -25.64 9.60
C LYS A 112 -39.11 -25.04 10.63
N GLY A 113 -40.44 -25.00 10.30
CA GLY A 113 -41.49 -24.59 11.23
C GLY A 113 -41.73 -23.07 11.29
N VAL A 114 -41.19 -22.29 10.36
CA VAL A 114 -41.43 -20.84 10.26
C VAL A 114 -42.63 -20.62 9.33
N GLU A 115 -43.63 -19.83 9.79
CA GLU A 115 -44.82 -19.48 9.03
C GLU A 115 -44.83 -17.97 8.68
N VAL A 116 -45.68 -17.61 7.69
CA VAL A 116 -45.90 -16.19 7.32
C VAL A 116 -46.56 -15.47 8.49
N GLY A 117 -46.00 -14.36 8.91
CA GLY A 117 -46.40 -13.59 10.09
C GLY A 117 -45.57 -13.85 11.34
N ASP A 118 -44.67 -14.83 11.29
CA ASP A 118 -43.74 -15.07 12.39
C ASP A 118 -42.60 -14.03 12.41
N MET A 119 -42.03 -13.80 13.58
CA MET A 119 -40.77 -13.04 13.71
C MET A 119 -39.58 -14.02 13.64
N TYR A 120 -38.66 -13.75 12.75
CA TYR A 120 -37.51 -14.62 12.51
C TYR A 120 -36.18 -13.83 12.60
N ASP A 121 -35.21 -14.43 13.26
CA ASP A 121 -33.88 -13.83 13.40
C ASP A 121 -33.04 -14.11 12.15
N VAL A 122 -32.74 -13.05 11.40
CA VAL A 122 -31.94 -13.09 10.17
C VAL A 122 -30.54 -12.60 10.44
N TYR A 123 -29.55 -13.34 9.95
CA TYR A 123 -28.17 -12.91 9.98
C TYR A 123 -27.92 -11.91 8.86
N LEU A 124 -27.51 -10.69 9.22
CA LEU A 124 -27.11 -9.67 8.26
C LEU A 124 -25.64 -9.86 7.86
N GLN A 125 -25.43 -10.40 6.67
CA GLN A 125 -24.10 -10.56 6.10
C GLN A 125 -24.17 -10.31 4.59
N PRO A 126 -23.63 -9.18 4.10
CA PRO A 126 -22.94 -8.09 4.83
C PRO A 126 -23.91 -7.24 5.67
N ALA A 127 -23.46 -6.79 6.84
CA ALA A 127 -24.21 -5.86 7.67
C ALA A 127 -23.88 -4.40 7.30
N PRO A 128 -24.86 -3.48 7.37
CA PRO A 128 -24.66 -2.07 7.08
C PRO A 128 -23.75 -1.39 8.12
N PRO A 129 -23.23 -0.18 7.82
CA PRO A 129 -22.50 0.64 8.77
C PRO A 129 -23.26 0.87 10.08
N SER A 130 -22.57 0.73 11.20
CA SER A 130 -23.11 0.89 12.56
C SER A 130 -22.07 1.49 13.50
N SER A 131 -22.47 1.80 14.74
CA SER A 131 -21.54 2.26 15.78
C SER A 131 -20.47 1.22 16.14
N LYS A 132 -20.75 -0.07 15.97
CA LYS A 132 -19.82 -1.17 16.19
C LYS A 132 -18.93 -1.43 14.96
N HIS A 133 -19.49 -1.33 13.77
CA HIS A 133 -18.82 -1.53 12.49
C HIS A 133 -18.97 -0.29 11.63
N ILE A 134 -18.01 0.63 11.68
CA ILE A 134 -18.06 1.97 11.04
C ILE A 134 -18.34 1.88 9.54
N LEU A 135 -17.76 0.90 8.85
CA LEU A 135 -17.98 0.64 7.42
C LEU A 135 -18.81 -0.63 7.16
N GLY A 136 -19.46 -1.15 8.19
CA GLY A 136 -20.20 -2.41 8.09
C GLY A 136 -19.29 -3.64 8.09
N THR A 137 -19.89 -4.79 7.74
CA THR A 137 -19.18 -6.06 7.62
C THR A 137 -19.18 -6.57 6.18
N ASP A 138 -18.26 -7.46 5.85
CA ASP A 138 -18.26 -8.18 4.58
C ASP A 138 -19.23 -9.39 4.61
N SER A 139 -19.33 -10.12 3.49
CA SER A 139 -20.17 -11.31 3.38
C SER A 139 -19.78 -12.46 4.32
N LEU A 140 -18.63 -12.38 4.97
CA LEU A 140 -18.15 -13.35 5.96
C LEU A 140 -18.31 -12.83 7.42
N GLY A 141 -18.96 -11.67 7.61
CA GLY A 141 -19.15 -11.06 8.93
C GLY A 141 -17.91 -10.35 9.50
N ARG A 142 -16.87 -10.11 8.69
CA ARG A 142 -15.63 -9.44 9.13
C ARG A 142 -15.76 -7.93 8.98
N ASP A 143 -15.21 -7.18 9.93
CA ASP A 143 -15.24 -5.72 9.93
C ASP A 143 -14.42 -5.12 8.78
N VAL A 144 -15.09 -4.37 7.90
CA VAL A 144 -14.47 -3.76 6.71
C VAL A 144 -13.43 -2.70 7.09
N PHE A 145 -13.68 -1.92 8.15
CA PHE A 145 -12.73 -0.88 8.56
C PHE A 145 -11.43 -1.49 9.09
N SER A 146 -11.51 -2.57 9.83
CA SER A 146 -10.34 -3.31 10.32
C SER A 146 -9.51 -3.89 9.16
N GLN A 147 -10.17 -4.40 8.10
CA GLN A 147 -9.49 -4.89 6.89
C GLN A 147 -8.75 -3.76 6.15
N ILE A 148 -9.30 -2.55 6.09
CA ILE A 148 -8.63 -1.38 5.48
C ILE A 148 -7.39 -1.00 6.28
N MET A 149 -7.46 -1.02 7.61
CA MET A 149 -6.32 -0.69 8.46
C MET A 149 -5.19 -1.72 8.32
N GLU A 150 -5.50 -3.01 8.34
CA GLU A 150 -4.52 -4.08 8.08
C GLU A 150 -3.91 -3.97 6.68
N GLY A 151 -4.75 -3.78 5.65
CA GLY A 151 -4.29 -3.54 4.28
C GLY A 151 -3.34 -2.35 4.19
N SER A 152 -3.59 -1.28 4.95
CA SER A 152 -2.71 -0.11 5.02
C SER A 152 -1.35 -0.46 5.63
N GLN A 153 -1.28 -1.26 6.71
CA GLN A 153 0.00 -1.72 7.28
C GLN A 153 0.81 -2.52 6.26
N VAL A 154 0.17 -3.52 5.65
CA VAL A 154 0.82 -4.36 4.63
C VAL A 154 1.35 -3.50 3.48
N ALA A 155 0.55 -2.54 2.99
CA ALA A 155 0.93 -1.63 1.92
C ALA A 155 2.13 -0.75 2.31
N PHE A 156 2.18 -0.22 3.53
CA PHE A 156 3.32 0.58 4.00
C PHE A 156 4.60 -0.23 4.13
N VAL A 157 4.53 -1.41 4.74
CA VAL A 157 5.71 -2.28 4.90
C VAL A 157 6.23 -2.70 3.53
N LEU A 158 5.35 -3.20 2.67
CA LEU A 158 5.69 -3.64 1.32
C LEU A 158 6.25 -2.47 0.49
N GLY A 159 5.57 -1.33 0.50
CA GLY A 159 5.97 -0.13 -0.25
C GLY A 159 7.31 0.43 0.19
N LEU A 160 7.54 0.55 1.51
CA LEU A 160 8.79 1.07 2.03
C LEU A 160 9.99 0.16 1.71
N LEU A 161 9.82 -1.14 1.89
CA LEU A 161 10.88 -2.12 1.61
C LEU A 161 11.18 -2.19 0.12
N SER A 162 10.16 -2.32 -0.74
CA SER A 162 10.35 -2.38 -2.19
C SER A 162 10.91 -1.08 -2.76
N ALA A 163 10.47 0.09 -2.27
CA ALA A 163 11.01 1.38 -2.67
C ALA A 163 12.47 1.54 -2.25
N THR A 164 12.83 1.17 -1.02
CA THR A 164 14.21 1.26 -0.54
C THR A 164 15.15 0.39 -1.38
N LEU A 165 14.77 -0.85 -1.66
CA LEU A 165 15.52 -1.74 -2.54
C LEU A 165 15.59 -1.20 -3.97
N GLY A 166 14.45 -0.80 -4.54
CA GLY A 166 14.35 -0.33 -5.91
C GLY A 166 15.16 0.95 -6.15
N VAL A 167 15.03 1.94 -5.26
CA VAL A 167 15.80 3.19 -5.34
C VAL A 167 17.29 2.91 -5.12
N GLY A 168 17.65 2.05 -4.19
CA GLY A 168 19.04 1.66 -3.97
C GLY A 168 19.67 1.05 -5.20
N ILE A 169 19.03 0.05 -5.79
CA ILE A 169 19.50 -0.63 -7.01
C ILE A 169 19.59 0.35 -8.19
N SER A 170 18.53 1.11 -8.45
CA SER A 170 18.49 2.04 -9.58
C SER A 170 19.50 3.18 -9.43
N THR A 171 19.75 3.65 -8.22
CA THR A 171 20.75 4.68 -7.96
C THR A 171 22.16 4.17 -8.27
N ILE A 172 22.50 2.97 -7.81
CA ILE A 172 23.81 2.37 -8.09
C ILE A 172 23.97 2.15 -9.58
N LEU A 173 23.03 1.45 -10.23
CA LEU A 173 23.14 1.09 -11.64
C LEU A 173 23.07 2.31 -12.57
N GLY A 174 22.15 3.25 -12.32
CA GLY A 174 21.99 4.46 -13.11
C GLY A 174 23.21 5.38 -13.02
N THR A 175 23.77 5.53 -11.81
CA THR A 175 24.98 6.33 -11.60
C THR A 175 26.21 5.67 -12.26
N VAL A 176 26.37 4.35 -12.13
CA VAL A 176 27.45 3.61 -12.79
C VAL A 176 27.35 3.73 -14.30
N ALA A 177 26.16 3.54 -14.88
CA ALA A 177 25.92 3.68 -16.30
C ALA A 177 26.26 5.09 -16.82
N ALA A 178 25.82 6.14 -16.10
CA ALA A 178 26.11 7.53 -16.46
C ALA A 178 27.60 7.89 -16.33
N PHE A 179 28.27 7.38 -15.28
CA PHE A 179 29.67 7.72 -15.00
C PHE A 179 30.64 7.07 -15.99
N PHE A 180 30.53 5.76 -16.19
CA PHE A 180 31.45 5.00 -17.06
C PHE A 180 31.09 5.12 -18.55
N GLY A 181 29.79 5.10 -18.88
CA GLY A 181 29.36 5.16 -20.28
C GLY A 181 29.75 3.94 -21.10
N GLY A 182 29.72 4.09 -22.43
CA GLY A 182 30.21 3.08 -23.36
C GLY A 182 29.59 1.68 -23.22
N ARG A 183 30.41 0.64 -23.13
CA ARG A 183 29.95 -0.75 -23.06
C ARG A 183 29.22 -1.08 -21.76
N ILE A 184 29.63 -0.46 -20.66
CA ILE A 184 28.98 -0.67 -19.34
C ILE A 184 27.57 -0.12 -19.37
N ASP A 185 27.43 1.09 -19.87
CA ASP A 185 26.13 1.73 -20.06
C ASP A 185 25.22 0.91 -20.98
N ALA A 186 25.73 0.52 -22.13
CA ALA A 186 24.97 -0.28 -23.11
C ALA A 186 24.50 -1.63 -22.51
N TYR A 187 25.32 -2.30 -21.70
CA TYR A 187 24.97 -3.53 -21.02
C TYR A 187 23.88 -3.32 -19.98
N LEU A 188 24.04 -2.33 -19.08
CA LEU A 188 23.10 -2.05 -17.99
C LEU A 188 21.73 -1.59 -18.54
N MET A 189 21.73 -0.75 -19.59
CA MET A 189 20.47 -0.32 -20.22
C MET A 189 19.74 -1.48 -20.88
N ARG A 190 20.47 -2.38 -21.54
CA ARG A 190 19.84 -3.59 -22.14
C ARG A 190 19.20 -4.49 -21.07
N GLN A 191 19.82 -4.63 -19.89
CA GLN A 191 19.18 -5.37 -18.79
C GLN A 191 17.89 -4.66 -18.31
N SER A 192 17.91 -3.33 -18.18
CA SER A 192 16.74 -2.54 -17.82
C SER A 192 15.60 -2.68 -18.84
N ASP A 193 15.93 -2.64 -20.13
CA ASP A 193 14.95 -2.82 -21.21
C ASP A 193 14.30 -4.22 -21.16
N LEU A 194 15.09 -5.28 -20.90
CA LEU A 194 14.55 -6.63 -20.73
C LEU A 194 13.58 -6.72 -19.55
N VAL A 195 13.93 -6.11 -18.40
CA VAL A 195 13.04 -6.10 -17.24
C VAL A 195 11.75 -5.33 -17.52
N LEU A 196 11.81 -4.23 -18.27
CA LEU A 196 10.62 -3.46 -18.65
C LEU A 196 9.66 -4.24 -19.57
N MET A 197 10.17 -5.20 -20.35
CA MET A 197 9.34 -6.07 -21.19
C MET A 197 8.61 -7.15 -20.39
N LEU A 198 9.05 -7.46 -19.16
CA LEU A 198 8.43 -8.47 -18.32
C LEU A 198 7.12 -7.93 -17.70
N PRO A 199 5.98 -8.55 -17.99
CA PRO A 199 4.73 -8.15 -17.35
C PRO A 199 4.75 -8.58 -15.88
N THR A 200 4.84 -7.60 -14.98
CA THR A 200 5.05 -7.81 -13.52
C THR A 200 3.98 -8.70 -12.90
N LEU A 201 2.69 -8.49 -13.22
CA LEU A 201 1.60 -9.28 -12.62
C LEU A 201 1.65 -10.75 -13.05
N PRO A 202 1.74 -11.12 -14.34
CA PRO A 202 1.91 -12.51 -14.74
C PRO A 202 3.15 -13.17 -14.13
N LEU A 203 4.27 -12.44 -14.02
CA LEU A 203 5.47 -12.94 -13.38
C LEU A 203 5.23 -13.28 -11.90
N LEU A 204 4.54 -12.42 -11.15
CA LEU A 204 4.18 -12.68 -9.76
C LEU A 204 3.27 -13.91 -9.61
N PHE A 205 2.30 -14.09 -10.51
CA PHE A 205 1.45 -15.30 -10.51
C PHE A 205 2.27 -16.57 -10.75
N ILE A 206 3.20 -16.55 -11.70
CA ILE A 206 4.08 -17.69 -11.95
C ILE A 206 4.92 -18.01 -10.71
N ILE A 207 5.55 -17.00 -10.10
CA ILE A 207 6.37 -17.22 -8.89
C ILE A 207 5.52 -17.76 -7.74
N SER A 208 4.29 -17.26 -7.56
CA SER A 208 3.38 -17.73 -6.50
C SER A 208 2.92 -19.17 -6.67
N ALA A 209 2.92 -19.69 -7.89
CA ALA A 209 2.60 -21.09 -8.17
C ALA A 209 3.70 -22.07 -7.70
N PHE A 210 4.95 -21.61 -7.61
CA PHE A 210 6.09 -22.44 -7.21
C PHE A 210 6.56 -22.18 -5.78
N ALA A 211 6.19 -21.05 -5.18
CA ALA A 211 6.63 -20.66 -3.84
C ALA A 211 5.55 -19.87 -3.10
N GLU A 212 5.41 -20.12 -1.81
CA GLU A 212 4.58 -19.30 -0.94
C GLU A 212 5.18 -17.90 -0.83
N LEU A 213 4.50 -16.90 -1.44
CA LEU A 213 4.95 -15.51 -1.41
C LEU A 213 4.52 -14.84 -0.11
N LYS A 214 5.43 -14.76 0.85
CA LYS A 214 5.28 -13.87 2.01
C LYS A 214 5.56 -12.43 1.62
N ILE A 215 5.14 -11.47 2.45
CA ILE A 215 5.34 -10.02 2.23
C ILE A 215 6.79 -9.68 1.87
N TRP A 216 7.76 -10.30 2.53
CA TRP A 216 9.19 -10.11 2.27
C TRP A 216 9.62 -10.51 0.86
N HIS A 217 9.11 -11.64 0.37
CA HIS A 217 9.40 -12.12 -0.99
C HIS A 217 8.82 -11.15 -2.02
N LEU A 218 7.58 -10.69 -1.81
CA LEU A 218 6.95 -9.68 -2.66
C LEU A 218 7.73 -8.37 -2.67
N ALA A 219 8.16 -7.88 -1.49
CA ALA A 219 8.96 -6.68 -1.38
C ALA A 219 10.27 -6.76 -2.16
N VAL A 220 10.97 -7.89 -2.07
CA VAL A 220 12.22 -8.13 -2.80
C VAL A 220 11.97 -8.20 -4.30
N VAL A 221 10.99 -8.98 -4.75
CA VAL A 221 10.67 -9.11 -6.18
C VAL A 221 10.29 -7.78 -6.79
N LEU A 222 9.36 -7.05 -6.15
CA LEU A 222 8.92 -5.74 -6.62
C LEU A 222 10.05 -4.69 -6.56
N GLY A 223 10.86 -4.72 -5.49
CA GLY A 223 12.00 -3.83 -5.35
C GLY A 223 13.07 -4.06 -6.42
N VAL A 224 13.39 -5.33 -6.71
CA VAL A 224 14.37 -5.68 -7.74
C VAL A 224 13.85 -5.33 -9.14
N LEU A 225 12.61 -5.72 -9.47
CA LEU A 225 12.01 -5.39 -10.77
C LEU A 225 11.89 -3.87 -10.97
N GLY A 226 11.41 -3.14 -9.95
CA GLY A 226 11.32 -1.69 -9.99
C GLY A 226 12.69 -1.01 -10.07
N GLY A 227 13.67 -1.56 -9.37
CA GLY A 227 15.03 -1.05 -9.34
C GLY A 227 15.85 -1.30 -10.59
N LEU A 228 15.61 -2.42 -11.28
CA LEU A 228 16.26 -2.75 -12.55
C LEU A 228 15.55 -2.16 -13.76
N GLY A 229 14.27 -1.77 -13.63
CA GLY A 229 13.45 -1.27 -14.74
C GLY A 229 13.66 0.22 -15.05
N GLY A 230 12.56 0.94 -15.30
CA GLY A 230 12.57 2.35 -15.74
C GLY A 230 13.26 3.34 -14.79
N SER A 231 13.33 3.01 -13.49
CA SER A 231 14.00 3.84 -12.49
C SER A 231 15.49 4.04 -12.79
N VAL A 232 16.18 3.03 -13.32
CA VAL A 232 17.60 3.13 -13.73
C VAL A 232 17.78 4.20 -14.81
N ILE A 233 16.89 4.23 -15.80
CA ILE A 233 16.94 5.17 -16.93
C ILE A 233 16.76 6.60 -16.40
N THR A 234 15.81 6.80 -15.49
CA THR A 234 15.55 8.10 -14.86
C THR A 234 16.75 8.59 -14.05
N ILE A 235 17.32 7.75 -13.20
CA ILE A 235 18.51 8.09 -12.40
C ILE A 235 19.72 8.36 -13.30
N LYS A 236 19.94 7.53 -14.33
CA LYS A 236 21.00 7.76 -15.30
C LYS A 236 20.87 9.15 -15.95
N SER A 237 19.68 9.52 -16.39
CA SER A 237 19.43 10.83 -16.99
C SER A 237 19.80 11.98 -16.05
N GLN A 238 19.43 11.90 -14.78
CA GLN A 238 19.79 12.87 -13.76
C GLN A 238 21.31 12.88 -13.47
N ALA A 239 21.92 11.70 -13.37
CA ALA A 239 23.35 11.58 -13.14
C ALA A 239 24.19 12.16 -14.30
N LEU A 240 23.74 12.02 -15.55
CA LEU A 240 24.37 12.67 -16.70
C LEU A 240 24.32 14.19 -16.60
N GLN A 241 23.22 14.78 -16.13
CA GLN A 241 23.10 16.22 -15.93
C GLN A 241 24.04 16.73 -14.83
N VAL A 242 24.25 15.93 -13.79
CA VAL A 242 25.18 16.27 -12.68
C VAL A 242 26.63 16.11 -13.13
N LYS A 243 26.94 15.10 -13.93
CA LYS A 243 28.30 14.78 -14.41
C LYS A 243 29.00 15.94 -15.13
N VAL A 244 28.23 16.81 -15.79
CA VAL A 244 28.76 17.97 -16.54
C VAL A 244 28.82 19.27 -15.70
N LYS A 245 28.57 19.20 -14.41
CA LYS A 245 28.63 20.39 -13.55
C LYS A 245 30.08 20.73 -13.17
N PRO A 246 30.43 22.05 -13.07
CA PRO A 246 31.81 22.52 -12.80
C PRO A 246 32.41 21.96 -11.52
N PHE A 247 31.61 21.70 -10.47
CA PHE A 247 32.11 21.14 -9.24
C PHE A 247 32.60 19.69 -9.39
N VAL A 248 32.06 18.92 -10.34
CA VAL A 248 32.55 17.56 -10.63
C VAL A 248 33.92 17.61 -11.27
N ASP A 249 34.15 18.54 -12.19
CA ASP A 249 35.45 18.74 -12.82
C ASP A 249 36.48 19.26 -11.80
N SER A 250 36.10 20.17 -10.92
CA SER A 250 36.96 20.63 -9.83
C SER A 250 37.38 19.47 -8.89
N ALA A 251 36.44 18.56 -8.58
CA ALA A 251 36.74 17.39 -7.77
C ALA A 251 37.69 16.40 -8.46
N ARG A 252 37.64 16.30 -9.80
CA ARG A 252 38.61 15.50 -10.59
C ARG A 252 40.00 16.12 -10.59
N ILE A 253 40.10 17.42 -10.80
CA ILE A 253 41.39 18.16 -10.83
C ILE A 253 42.10 18.07 -9.46
N THR A 254 41.35 18.09 -8.37
CA THR A 254 41.89 17.94 -7.01
C THR A 254 42.24 16.49 -6.62
N GLY A 255 42.17 15.53 -7.56
CA GLY A 255 42.55 14.15 -7.34
C GLY A 255 41.50 13.28 -6.59
N GLY A 256 40.27 13.69 -6.60
CA GLY A 256 39.17 12.89 -6.01
C GLY A 256 39.05 11.49 -6.66
N SER A 257 38.94 10.44 -5.85
CA SER A 257 38.76 9.09 -6.38
C SER A 257 37.40 8.98 -7.11
N GLN A 258 37.37 8.15 -8.14
CA GLN A 258 36.14 7.95 -8.95
C GLN A 258 34.91 7.57 -8.09
N ARG A 259 35.11 6.68 -7.11
CA ARG A 259 34.03 6.28 -6.17
C ARG A 259 33.53 7.46 -5.33
N LYS A 260 34.44 8.30 -4.83
CA LYS A 260 34.09 9.48 -4.03
C LYS A 260 33.30 10.50 -4.87
N ILE A 261 33.73 10.75 -6.11
CA ILE A 261 33.04 11.68 -7.02
C ILE A 261 31.63 11.15 -7.39
N MET A 262 31.47 9.83 -7.47
CA MET A 262 30.23 9.19 -7.90
C MET A 262 29.16 9.15 -6.78
N PHE A 263 29.57 9.01 -5.51
CA PHE A 263 28.65 8.77 -4.39
C PHE A 263 28.75 9.86 -3.26
N SER A 264 29.44 10.96 -3.48
CA SER A 264 29.52 12.11 -2.58
C SER A 264 28.70 13.29 -3.08
#